data_64541e2576b2ada02f6f0d38a77a8c4b
#
_entry.id   64541e2576b2ada02f6f0d38a77a8c4b
#
_cell.length_a   1.000
_cell.length_b   1.000
_cell.length_c   1.000
_cell.angle_alpha   90.00
_cell.angle_beta   90.00
_cell.angle_gamma   90.00
#
_symmetry.space_group_name_H-M   'P 1'
#
loop_
_entity.id
_entity.type
_entity.pdbx_description
1 polymer ?
#
loop_
_entity_poly.entity_id
_entity_poly.type
_entity_poly.pdbx_seq_one_letter_code
_entity_poly.pdbx_strand_id
1 'polypeptide(L)'
;MVQIIRQVGRRAVPWRRRGARRPYIIARIMANTSHSSQDQFANKAQAWSARFSEPVSDLVKRYTASVDFDKRMARHDIRGSLAHADMLAAQGIISAQDLADIQRGMQQILSEIDAGSFQWLLDLEDVHLNIEKRLVELVGDAGKRLHTGRSRNDQVATDIRLWLRDEIDTILAEITRLQEGLLGLAEAEADTIMPGFTHLQTAQPVTFGHHLLAWFEMLGRDYERLVDCRKRVNRMPLGSAALAGTTYPIQREITCQLLGFDAV
;
A
#
# COMPACT_ATOMS: atom_id res chain seq x y z
N MET A 1 -22.71 29.85 -12.96
CA MET A 1 -21.58 29.11 -12.34
C MET A 1 -20.77 28.29 -13.36
N VAL A 2 -21.11 28.27 -14.62
CA VAL A 2 -20.41 27.52 -15.71
C VAL A 2 -19.44 28.41 -16.51
N GLN A 3 -19.41 29.72 -16.27
CA GLN A 3 -18.57 30.66 -17.05
C GLN A 3 -17.20 31.00 -16.40
N ILE A 4 -16.93 30.56 -15.18
CA ILE A 4 -15.65 30.90 -14.45
C ILE A 4 -14.54 29.88 -14.74
N ILE A 5 -14.85 28.72 -15.28
CA ILE A 5 -13.85 27.66 -15.51
C ILE A 5 -13.11 27.78 -16.88
N ARG A 6 -13.54 28.69 -17.76
CA ARG A 6 -12.91 28.84 -19.08
C ARG A 6 -11.76 29.87 -19.20
N GLN A 7 -11.36 30.53 -18.12
CA GLN A 7 -10.34 31.60 -18.17
C GLN A 7 -8.98 31.26 -17.55
N VAL A 8 -8.72 30.06 -17.04
CA VAL A 8 -7.41 29.67 -16.45
C VAL A 8 -6.54 28.84 -17.40
N GLY A 9 -6.96 28.62 -18.62
CA GLY A 9 -6.30 27.71 -19.56
C GLY A 9 -5.50 28.35 -20.67
N ARG A 10 -4.75 29.46 -20.50
CA ARG A 10 -3.77 29.93 -21.52
C ARG A 10 -2.77 30.92 -20.93
N ARG A 11 -1.74 30.45 -20.23
CA ARG A 11 -0.41 31.07 -20.22
C ARG A 11 0.65 29.99 -20.05
N ALA A 12 1.05 29.41 -21.17
CA ALA A 12 2.29 28.67 -21.26
C ALA A 12 3.45 29.67 -21.21
N VAL A 13 4.27 29.58 -20.17
CA VAL A 13 5.54 30.31 -20.08
C VAL A 13 6.57 29.47 -20.85
N PRO A 14 7.24 30.01 -21.89
CA PRO A 14 8.24 29.26 -22.64
C PRO A 14 9.52 29.10 -21.79
N TRP A 15 9.89 27.84 -21.53
CA TRP A 15 11.18 27.48 -20.95
C TRP A 15 12.30 27.82 -21.93
N ARG A 16 13.07 28.89 -21.66
CA ARG A 16 14.32 29.18 -22.38
C ARG A 16 15.38 28.15 -21.97
N ARG A 17 15.79 27.33 -22.90
CA ARG A 17 17.04 26.55 -22.82
C ARG A 17 18.21 27.52 -22.77
N ARG A 18 18.87 27.61 -21.61
CA ARG A 18 20.24 28.16 -21.55
C ARG A 18 21.19 26.99 -21.49
N GLY A 19 21.94 26.79 -22.56
CA GLY A 19 23.07 25.88 -22.59
C GLY A 19 24.22 26.46 -21.77
N ALA A 20 24.86 25.58 -21.02
CA ALA A 20 26.32 25.54 -20.80
C ALA A 20 26.62 24.32 -19.92
N ARG A 21 27.28 23.36 -20.52
CA ARG A 21 27.89 22.21 -19.85
C ARG A 21 28.96 22.70 -18.88
N ARG A 22 28.87 22.37 -17.63
CA ARG A 22 30.04 22.28 -16.73
C ARG A 22 30.10 20.87 -16.16
N PRO A 23 31.15 20.11 -16.49
CA PRO A 23 31.40 18.82 -15.84
C PRO A 23 32.22 19.09 -14.56
N TYR A 24 31.58 19.07 -13.41
CA TYR A 24 32.33 19.11 -12.17
C TYR A 24 31.69 18.31 -11.05
N ILE A 25 32.54 17.44 -10.50
CA ILE A 25 32.51 16.91 -9.12
C ILE A 25 31.56 15.70 -8.93
N ILE A 26 31.82 14.60 -9.66
CA ILE A 26 31.42 13.25 -9.20
C ILE A 26 32.63 12.32 -8.99
N ALA A 27 33.86 12.77 -9.24
CA ALA A 27 35.05 11.89 -9.24
C ALA A 27 35.88 11.90 -7.94
N ARG A 28 35.34 12.28 -6.78
CA ARG A 28 36.16 12.31 -5.55
C ARG A 28 35.52 11.79 -4.26
N ILE A 29 34.48 10.97 -4.35
CA ILE A 29 33.87 10.28 -3.17
C ILE A 29 33.97 8.74 -3.29
N MET A 30 34.68 8.22 -4.26
CA MET A 30 34.96 6.79 -4.41
C MET A 30 36.40 6.44 -3.98
N ALA A 31 36.79 6.79 -2.78
CA ALA A 31 37.99 6.22 -2.18
C ALA A 31 37.87 6.19 -0.66
N ASN A 32 37.92 5.01 -0.11
CA ASN A 32 37.95 4.60 1.28
C ASN A 32 36.62 4.52 2.02
N THR A 33 36.01 3.34 1.99
CA THR A 33 35.61 2.64 3.21
C THR A 33 35.42 1.15 2.91
N SER A 34 36.45 0.38 3.09
CA SER A 34 36.34 -1.04 3.42
C SER A 34 35.80 -1.10 4.86
N HIS A 35 34.51 -1.12 5.05
CA HIS A 35 33.85 -1.48 6.29
C HIS A 35 33.17 -2.83 6.10
N SER A 36 33.59 -3.77 6.94
CA SER A 36 33.03 -5.10 7.09
C SER A 36 31.49 -5.06 7.16
N SER A 37 30.87 -5.91 6.34
CA SER A 37 29.41 -6.08 6.22
C SER A 37 28.82 -6.87 7.41
N GLN A 38 29.10 -6.46 8.64
CA GLN A 38 28.46 -7.01 9.83
C GLN A 38 27.47 -5.98 10.39
N ASP A 39 26.18 -6.35 10.37
CA ASP A 39 25.07 -5.75 11.10
C ASP A 39 24.60 -4.32 10.76
N GLN A 40 24.37 -3.98 9.49
CA GLN A 40 23.67 -2.73 9.14
C GLN A 40 22.19 -2.68 9.61
N PHE A 41 21.61 -3.79 10.03
CA PHE A 41 20.21 -3.91 10.44
C PHE A 41 19.99 -4.31 11.89
N ALA A 42 21.05 -4.34 12.70
CA ALA A 42 20.91 -4.76 14.10
C ALA A 42 20.02 -3.83 14.94
N ASN A 43 19.90 -2.55 14.53
CA ASN A 43 19.00 -1.59 15.16
C ASN A 43 18.58 -0.52 14.14
N LYS A 44 17.30 -0.14 14.11
CA LYS A 44 16.79 1.06 13.41
C LYS A 44 17.63 2.30 13.73
N ALA A 45 18.09 2.42 14.99
CA ALA A 45 19.03 3.44 15.41
C ALA A 45 20.25 3.57 14.51
N GLN A 46 20.77 2.47 13.95
CA GLN A 46 21.95 2.52 13.05
C GLN A 46 21.59 2.88 11.60
N ALA A 47 20.41 2.51 11.12
CA ALA A 47 19.97 2.83 9.75
C ALA A 47 19.61 4.31 9.56
N TRP A 48 19.04 4.96 10.59
CA TRP A 48 18.55 6.36 10.52
C TRP A 48 19.32 7.33 11.40
N SER A 49 20.13 6.85 12.34
CA SER A 49 20.75 7.64 13.40
C SER A 49 22.22 7.97 13.19
N ALA A 50 22.75 7.89 11.97
CA ALA A 50 24.14 8.34 11.70
C ALA A 50 24.43 9.79 12.17
N ARG A 51 23.37 10.57 12.51
CA ARG A 51 23.45 11.93 13.04
C ARG A 51 23.14 12.05 14.53
N PHE A 52 22.70 10.96 15.18
CA PHE A 52 22.36 10.96 16.60
C PHE A 52 23.34 10.10 17.37
N SER A 53 23.89 10.64 18.47
CA SER A 53 24.84 9.95 19.34
C SER A 53 24.16 9.11 20.41
N GLU A 54 22.87 9.32 20.64
CA GLU A 54 22.09 8.62 21.67
C GLU A 54 21.11 7.60 21.05
N PRO A 55 20.86 6.48 21.73
CA PRO A 55 19.85 5.52 21.29
C PRO A 55 18.45 6.11 21.37
N VAL A 56 17.56 5.68 20.50
CA VAL A 56 16.14 6.07 20.52
C VAL A 56 15.50 5.59 21.82
N SER A 57 14.83 6.50 22.55
CA SER A 57 14.15 6.16 23.81
C SER A 57 12.95 5.22 23.57
N ASP A 58 12.60 4.42 24.57
CA ASP A 58 11.46 3.49 24.49
C ASP A 58 10.13 4.21 24.24
N LEU A 59 9.98 5.45 24.73
CA LEU A 59 8.80 6.27 24.43
C LEU A 59 8.69 6.59 22.96
N VAL A 60 9.80 7.03 22.34
CA VAL A 60 9.83 7.36 20.92
C VAL A 60 9.60 6.11 20.07
N LYS A 61 10.22 4.98 20.39
CA LYS A 61 10.00 3.70 19.70
C LYS A 61 8.52 3.34 19.67
N ARG A 62 7.84 3.37 20.82
CA ARG A 62 6.40 3.07 20.93
C ARG A 62 5.53 4.09 20.19
N TYR A 63 5.92 5.36 20.21
CA TYR A 63 5.16 6.41 19.55
C TYR A 63 5.26 6.36 18.02
N THR A 64 6.43 5.99 17.49
CA THR A 64 6.68 5.96 16.03
C THR A 64 6.39 4.60 15.40
N ALA A 65 6.27 3.52 16.17
CA ALA A 65 6.02 2.19 15.62
C ALA A 65 4.58 2.04 15.14
N SER A 66 4.42 1.36 14.00
CA SER A 66 3.13 1.03 13.38
C SER A 66 2.86 -0.48 13.30
N VAL A 67 3.85 -1.33 13.66
CA VAL A 67 3.79 -2.78 13.49
C VAL A 67 2.56 -3.43 14.13
N ASP A 68 2.05 -2.87 15.22
CA ASP A 68 0.88 -3.43 15.93
C ASP A 68 -0.39 -3.42 15.05
N PHE A 69 -0.53 -2.47 14.15
CA PHE A 69 -1.68 -2.36 13.26
C PHE A 69 -1.36 -2.59 11.78
N ASP A 70 -0.16 -2.25 11.29
CA ASP A 70 0.19 -2.39 9.88
C ASP A 70 0.60 -3.82 9.49
N LYS A 71 0.91 -4.72 10.44
CA LYS A 71 1.14 -6.15 10.18
C LYS A 71 0.00 -6.84 9.43
N ARG A 72 -1.22 -6.27 9.43
CA ARG A 72 -2.34 -6.73 8.60
C ARG A 72 -2.08 -6.62 7.11
N MET A 73 -1.14 -5.76 6.69
CA MET A 73 -0.73 -5.61 5.30
C MET A 73 0.40 -6.55 4.87
N ALA A 74 0.90 -7.43 5.76
CA ALA A 74 2.07 -8.27 5.50
C ALA A 74 1.98 -9.08 4.20
N ARG A 75 0.81 -9.64 3.89
CA ARG A 75 0.58 -10.38 2.63
C ARG A 75 0.65 -9.48 1.41
N HIS A 76 0.24 -8.22 1.55
CA HIS A 76 0.28 -7.23 0.47
C HIS A 76 1.70 -6.75 0.23
N ASP A 77 2.49 -6.53 1.30
CA ASP A 77 3.91 -6.21 1.21
C ASP A 77 4.72 -7.34 0.53
N ILE A 78 4.48 -8.59 0.92
CA ILE A 78 5.12 -9.75 0.29
C ILE A 78 4.75 -9.81 -1.20
N ARG A 79 3.48 -9.62 -1.55
CA ARG A 79 2.98 -9.62 -2.93
C ARG A 79 3.60 -8.49 -3.76
N GLY A 80 3.64 -7.27 -3.21
CA GLY A 80 4.30 -6.11 -3.81
C GLY A 80 5.80 -6.33 -4.02
N SER A 81 6.47 -6.89 -3.01
CA SER A 81 7.90 -7.20 -3.04
C SER A 81 8.25 -8.29 -4.05
N LEU A 82 7.44 -9.34 -4.19
CA LEU A 82 7.64 -10.39 -5.21
C LEU A 82 7.50 -9.82 -6.63
N ALA A 83 6.46 -9.04 -6.89
CA ALA A 83 6.25 -8.40 -8.18
C ALA A 83 7.39 -7.40 -8.53
N HIS A 84 7.93 -6.72 -7.53
CA HIS A 84 9.10 -5.86 -7.71
C HIS A 84 10.36 -6.67 -8.02
N ALA A 85 10.60 -7.80 -7.33
CA ALA A 85 11.73 -8.69 -7.60
C ALA A 85 11.66 -9.28 -9.03
N ASP A 86 10.48 -9.73 -9.47
CA ASP A 86 10.26 -10.23 -10.82
C ASP A 86 10.62 -9.16 -11.87
N MET A 87 10.19 -7.93 -11.67
CA MET A 87 10.54 -6.80 -12.53
C MET A 87 12.04 -6.52 -12.53
N LEU A 88 12.68 -6.48 -11.35
CA LEU A 88 14.14 -6.25 -11.26
C LEU A 88 14.94 -7.32 -12.00
N ALA A 89 14.54 -8.58 -11.91
CA ALA A 89 15.16 -9.68 -12.63
C ALA A 89 14.92 -9.58 -14.15
N ALA A 90 13.69 -9.26 -14.57
CA ALA A 90 13.35 -9.06 -15.97
C ALA A 90 14.14 -7.91 -16.62
N GLN A 91 14.52 -6.90 -15.85
CA GLN A 91 15.37 -5.79 -16.28
C GLN A 91 16.88 -6.06 -16.11
N GLY A 92 17.28 -7.25 -15.64
CA GLY A 92 18.66 -7.60 -15.40
C GLY A 92 19.34 -6.81 -14.27
N ILE A 93 18.56 -6.19 -13.39
CA ILE A 93 19.06 -5.42 -12.24
C ILE A 93 19.51 -6.37 -11.11
N ILE A 94 18.80 -7.48 -10.93
CA ILE A 94 19.21 -8.59 -10.07
C ILE A 94 19.34 -9.86 -10.90
N SER A 95 20.09 -10.84 -10.38
CA SER A 95 20.28 -12.12 -11.06
C SER A 95 19.07 -13.04 -10.91
N ALA A 96 18.92 -14.05 -11.78
CA ALA A 96 17.91 -15.10 -11.65
C ALA A 96 18.07 -15.87 -10.31
N GLN A 97 19.28 -16.02 -9.80
CA GLN A 97 19.54 -16.66 -8.51
C GLN A 97 19.03 -15.79 -7.37
N ASP A 98 19.25 -14.46 -7.42
CA ASP A 98 18.71 -13.54 -6.42
C ASP A 98 17.19 -13.60 -6.38
N LEU A 99 16.54 -13.63 -7.56
CA LEU A 99 15.09 -13.77 -7.66
C LEU A 99 14.61 -15.07 -6.99
N ALA A 100 15.23 -16.21 -7.33
CA ALA A 100 14.85 -17.49 -6.75
C ALA A 100 15.02 -17.51 -5.22
N ASP A 101 16.09 -16.91 -4.71
CA ASP A 101 16.35 -16.81 -3.28
C ASP A 101 15.32 -15.90 -2.58
N ILE A 102 14.99 -14.75 -3.17
CA ILE A 102 13.94 -13.83 -2.66
C ILE A 102 12.59 -14.54 -2.64
N GLN A 103 12.19 -15.21 -3.71
CA GLN A 103 10.92 -15.93 -3.79
C GLN A 103 10.83 -17.02 -2.70
N ARG A 104 11.89 -17.81 -2.53
CA ARG A 104 11.97 -18.84 -1.47
C ARG A 104 11.87 -18.21 -0.07
N GLY A 105 12.61 -17.13 0.19
CA GLY A 105 12.59 -16.43 1.48
C GLY A 105 11.22 -15.82 1.79
N MET A 106 10.57 -15.18 0.82
CA MET A 106 9.23 -14.62 0.98
C MET A 106 8.16 -15.69 1.22
N GLN A 107 8.28 -16.84 0.54
CA GLN A 107 7.37 -17.97 0.78
C GLN A 107 7.53 -18.54 2.19
N GLN A 108 8.75 -18.62 2.69
CA GLN A 108 9.04 -19.04 4.07
C GLN A 108 8.41 -18.06 5.07
N ILE A 109 8.60 -16.74 4.87
CA ILE A 109 8.03 -15.70 5.72
C ILE A 109 6.50 -15.79 5.73
N LEU A 110 5.87 -15.96 4.56
CA LEU A 110 4.43 -16.11 4.46
C LEU A 110 3.93 -17.33 5.25
N SER A 111 4.65 -18.45 5.18
CA SER A 111 4.34 -19.66 5.95
C SER A 111 4.48 -19.43 7.45
N GLU A 112 5.48 -18.67 7.90
CA GLU A 112 5.66 -18.30 9.32
C GLU A 112 4.52 -17.39 9.82
N ILE A 113 4.07 -16.45 8.99
CA ILE A 113 2.94 -15.57 9.29
C ILE A 113 1.64 -16.38 9.41
N ASP A 114 1.39 -17.29 8.47
CA ASP A 114 0.20 -18.13 8.43
C ASP A 114 0.12 -19.09 9.62
N ALA A 115 1.27 -19.61 10.04
CA ALA A 115 1.39 -20.47 11.23
C ALA A 115 1.35 -19.67 12.55
N GLY A 116 1.35 -18.34 12.52
CA GLY A 116 1.41 -17.49 13.71
C GLY A 116 2.77 -17.55 14.44
N SER A 117 3.81 -18.05 13.79
CA SER A 117 5.16 -18.19 14.36
C SER A 117 6.10 -17.03 14.03
N PHE A 118 5.71 -16.15 13.11
CA PHE A 118 6.50 -14.96 12.75
C PHE A 118 6.59 -13.99 13.92
N GLN A 119 7.82 -13.55 14.26
CA GLN A 119 8.07 -12.64 15.37
C GLN A 119 8.03 -11.18 14.92
N TRP A 120 7.00 -10.46 15.32
CA TRP A 120 6.87 -9.02 15.10
C TRP A 120 7.63 -8.25 16.18
N LEU A 121 8.65 -7.50 15.79
CA LEU A 121 9.53 -6.76 16.71
C LEU A 121 9.21 -5.27 16.64
N LEU A 122 8.85 -4.67 17.78
CA LEU A 122 8.60 -3.24 17.93
C LEU A 122 9.83 -2.39 17.52
N ASP A 123 11.03 -2.89 17.82
CA ASP A 123 12.29 -2.22 17.49
C ASP A 123 12.52 -2.07 15.97
N LEU A 124 11.79 -2.83 15.16
CA LEU A 124 11.80 -2.74 13.70
C LEU A 124 10.68 -1.87 13.15
N GLU A 125 9.94 -1.15 14.00
CA GLU A 125 9.00 -0.10 13.69
C GLU A 125 7.75 -0.53 12.91
N ASP A 126 7.89 -1.07 11.70
CA ASP A 126 6.80 -1.35 10.76
C ASP A 126 6.84 -2.78 10.21
N VAL A 127 5.77 -3.19 9.55
CA VAL A 127 5.64 -4.49 8.89
C VAL A 127 6.76 -4.72 7.87
N HIS A 128 7.13 -3.68 7.13
CA HIS A 128 8.08 -3.76 6.02
C HIS A 128 9.49 -4.07 6.51
N LEU A 129 9.96 -3.38 7.55
CA LEU A 129 11.29 -3.61 8.11
C LEU A 129 11.39 -4.98 8.81
N ASN A 130 10.30 -5.42 9.45
CA ASN A 130 10.22 -6.76 10.03
C ASN A 130 10.37 -7.84 8.95
N ILE A 131 9.65 -7.74 7.82
CA ILE A 131 9.74 -8.68 6.71
C ILE A 131 11.12 -8.59 6.03
N GLU A 132 11.62 -7.38 5.76
CA GLU A 132 12.92 -7.16 5.13
C GLU A 132 14.06 -7.77 5.95
N LYS A 133 14.08 -7.54 7.27
CA LYS A 133 15.08 -8.14 8.16
C LYS A 133 15.03 -9.67 8.13
N ARG A 134 13.82 -10.24 8.25
CA ARG A 134 13.65 -11.69 8.20
C ARG A 134 14.09 -12.26 6.86
N LEU A 135 13.79 -11.58 5.74
CA LEU A 135 14.26 -12.00 4.43
C LEU A 135 15.79 -12.02 4.35
N VAL A 136 16.46 -10.98 4.86
CA VAL A 136 17.94 -10.92 4.89
C VAL A 136 18.53 -12.05 5.76
N GLU A 137 17.91 -12.40 6.87
CA GLU A 137 18.32 -13.54 7.70
C GLU A 137 18.23 -14.88 6.94
N LEU A 138 17.22 -15.04 6.07
CA LEU A 138 16.97 -16.27 5.31
C LEU A 138 17.85 -16.40 4.06
N VAL A 139 18.10 -15.30 3.35
CA VAL A 139 18.70 -15.33 2.00
C VAL A 139 19.90 -14.39 1.83
N GLY A 140 20.35 -13.73 2.89
CA GLY A 140 21.54 -12.88 2.89
C GLY A 140 21.44 -11.68 1.95
N ASP A 141 22.48 -11.46 1.13
CA ASP A 141 22.59 -10.27 0.27
C ASP A 141 21.54 -10.19 -0.84
N ALA A 142 20.94 -11.31 -1.25
CA ALA A 142 19.81 -11.30 -2.18
C ALA A 142 18.63 -10.50 -1.59
N GLY A 143 18.33 -10.66 -0.28
CA GLY A 143 17.32 -9.91 0.42
C GLY A 143 17.57 -8.40 0.43
N LYS A 144 18.84 -7.98 0.59
CA LYS A 144 19.22 -6.55 0.54
C LYS A 144 19.01 -5.95 -0.86
N ARG A 145 19.30 -6.72 -1.92
CA ARG A 145 19.14 -6.28 -3.31
C ARG A 145 17.69 -6.05 -3.71
N LEU A 146 16.73 -6.64 -3.02
CA LEU A 146 15.30 -6.41 -3.25
C LEU A 146 14.91 -4.93 -3.11
N HIS A 147 15.61 -4.15 -2.28
CA HIS A 147 15.31 -2.73 -2.08
C HIS A 147 15.77 -1.81 -3.24
N THR A 148 16.48 -2.36 -4.24
CA THR A 148 17.01 -1.59 -5.37
C THR A 148 15.89 -0.88 -6.14
N GLY A 149 16.06 0.42 -6.41
CA GLY A 149 15.08 1.22 -7.16
C GLY A 149 13.76 1.47 -6.45
N ARG A 150 13.65 1.20 -5.15
CA ARG A 150 12.47 1.35 -4.31
C ARG A 150 12.77 2.24 -3.10
N SER A 151 11.75 2.88 -2.56
CA SER A 151 11.75 3.55 -1.26
C SER A 151 10.66 2.96 -0.37
N ARG A 152 10.77 3.16 0.93
CA ARG A 152 9.67 2.87 1.85
C ARG A 152 8.40 3.65 1.46
N ASN A 153 8.53 4.85 0.92
CA ASN A 153 7.39 5.70 0.54
C ASN A 153 6.50 5.06 -0.53
N ASP A 154 7.05 4.63 -1.66
CA ASP A 154 6.27 4.01 -2.74
C ASP A 154 5.85 2.58 -2.42
N GLN A 155 6.63 1.86 -1.61
CA GLN A 155 6.29 0.54 -1.08
C GLN A 155 5.03 0.63 -0.21
N VAL A 156 5.03 1.42 0.85
CA VAL A 156 3.89 1.60 1.77
C VAL A 156 2.64 2.07 1.00
N ALA A 157 2.79 3.06 0.11
CA ALA A 157 1.66 3.56 -0.69
C ALA A 157 1.05 2.48 -1.60
N THR A 158 1.86 1.56 -2.12
CA THR A 158 1.39 0.43 -2.93
C THR A 158 0.66 -0.58 -2.06
N ASP A 159 1.21 -0.94 -0.90
CA ASP A 159 0.65 -1.93 0.00
C ASP A 159 -0.69 -1.49 0.58
N ILE A 160 -0.81 -0.20 0.95
CA ILE A 160 -2.09 0.39 1.36
C ILE A 160 -3.13 0.27 0.24
N ARG A 161 -2.77 0.52 -1.01
CA ARG A 161 -3.70 0.41 -2.15
C ARG A 161 -4.10 -1.02 -2.44
N LEU A 162 -3.17 -1.96 -2.35
CA LEU A 162 -3.47 -3.40 -2.47
C LEU A 162 -4.44 -3.85 -1.37
N TRP A 163 -4.14 -3.49 -0.12
CA TRP A 163 -4.98 -3.80 1.03
C TRP A 163 -6.37 -3.16 0.92
N LEU A 164 -6.45 -1.86 0.63
CA LEU A 164 -7.73 -1.16 0.47
C LEU A 164 -8.58 -1.75 -0.65
N ARG A 165 -7.97 -2.18 -1.75
CA ARG A 165 -8.67 -2.82 -2.86
C ARG A 165 -9.34 -4.12 -2.41
N ASP A 166 -8.61 -4.96 -1.68
CA ASP A 166 -9.11 -6.25 -1.21
C ASP A 166 -10.19 -6.05 -0.10
N GLU A 167 -10.02 -5.04 0.79
CA GLU A 167 -11.03 -4.68 1.79
C GLU A 167 -12.31 -4.10 1.16
N ILE A 168 -12.18 -3.24 0.15
CA ILE A 168 -13.34 -2.71 -0.58
C ILE A 168 -14.12 -3.85 -1.24
N ASP A 169 -13.44 -4.80 -1.88
CA ASP A 169 -14.09 -5.95 -2.51
C ASP A 169 -14.84 -6.80 -1.48
N THR A 170 -14.26 -6.99 -0.30
CA THR A 170 -14.91 -7.68 0.83
C THR A 170 -16.15 -6.93 1.31
N ILE A 171 -16.05 -5.60 1.52
CA ILE A 171 -17.18 -4.78 1.98
C ILE A 171 -18.30 -4.78 0.94
N LEU A 172 -17.99 -4.69 -0.36
CA LEU A 172 -18.99 -4.77 -1.43
C LEU A 172 -19.77 -6.09 -1.38
N ALA A 173 -19.08 -7.21 -1.16
CA ALA A 173 -19.73 -8.51 -1.01
C ALA A 173 -20.65 -8.55 0.24
N GLU A 174 -20.20 -8.00 1.36
CA GLU A 174 -21.02 -7.93 2.59
C GLU A 174 -22.22 -7.01 2.45
N ILE A 175 -22.12 -5.88 1.75
CA ILE A 175 -23.26 -5.01 1.44
C ILE A 175 -24.29 -5.77 0.59
N THR A 176 -23.84 -6.50 -0.44
CA THR A 176 -24.72 -7.31 -1.29
C THR A 176 -25.46 -8.35 -0.44
N ARG A 177 -24.74 -9.09 0.42
CA ARG A 177 -25.35 -10.07 1.32
C ARG A 177 -26.39 -9.46 2.27
N LEU A 178 -26.12 -8.26 2.80
CA LEU A 178 -27.06 -7.55 3.65
C LEU A 178 -28.30 -7.10 2.86
N GLN A 179 -28.10 -6.59 1.65
CA GLN A 179 -29.21 -6.19 0.77
C GLN A 179 -30.11 -7.37 0.40
N GLU A 180 -29.56 -8.53 0.10
CA GLU A 180 -30.32 -9.79 -0.14
C GLU A 180 -31.16 -10.17 1.07
N GLY A 181 -30.60 -10.10 2.28
CA GLY A 181 -31.35 -10.36 3.52
C GLY A 181 -32.49 -9.36 3.77
N LEU A 182 -32.22 -8.06 3.53
CA LEU A 182 -33.24 -7.00 3.64
C LEU A 182 -34.37 -7.19 2.63
N LEU A 183 -34.04 -7.56 1.38
CA LEU A 183 -35.01 -7.78 0.33
C LEU A 183 -35.92 -8.98 0.65
N GLY A 184 -35.35 -10.11 1.05
CA GLY A 184 -36.14 -11.29 1.43
C GLY A 184 -37.07 -11.02 2.61
N LEU A 185 -36.63 -10.24 3.61
CA LEU A 185 -37.49 -9.83 4.73
C LEU A 185 -38.54 -8.83 4.28
N ALA A 186 -38.21 -7.88 3.38
CA ALA A 186 -39.17 -6.90 2.84
C ALA A 186 -40.30 -7.56 2.03
N GLU A 187 -39.97 -8.62 1.28
CA GLU A 187 -40.96 -9.44 0.56
C GLU A 187 -41.91 -10.15 1.55
N ALA A 188 -41.37 -10.78 2.59
CA ALA A 188 -42.13 -11.51 3.60
C ALA A 188 -43.06 -10.57 4.41
N GLU A 189 -42.65 -9.32 4.63
CA GLU A 189 -43.32 -8.33 5.47
C GLU A 189 -43.94 -7.19 4.65
N ALA A 190 -44.24 -7.45 3.38
CA ALA A 190 -44.78 -6.45 2.45
C ALA A 190 -46.13 -5.84 2.92
N ASP A 191 -46.96 -6.63 3.56
CA ASP A 191 -48.30 -6.24 4.05
C ASP A 191 -48.35 -5.91 5.55
N THR A 192 -47.23 -6.07 6.28
CA THR A 192 -47.17 -5.80 7.72
C THR A 192 -47.16 -4.31 7.97
N ILE A 193 -48.25 -3.80 8.54
CA ILE A 193 -48.46 -2.36 8.83
C ILE A 193 -47.75 -1.99 10.12
N MET A 194 -47.00 -0.90 10.10
CA MET A 194 -46.36 -0.29 11.27
C MET A 194 -46.53 1.23 11.28
N PRO A 195 -46.47 1.91 12.45
CA PRO A 195 -46.46 3.36 12.49
C PRO A 195 -45.13 3.91 11.97
N GLY A 196 -45.16 4.87 11.05
CA GLY A 196 -44.01 5.72 10.73
C GLY A 196 -43.85 6.81 11.78
N PHE A 197 -42.63 7.31 11.97
CA PHE A 197 -42.31 8.30 13.00
C PHE A 197 -41.56 9.49 12.40
N THR A 198 -41.86 10.69 12.92
CA THR A 198 -41.07 11.90 12.76
C THR A 198 -40.92 12.58 14.11
N HIS A 199 -39.77 13.10 14.45
CA HIS A 199 -39.50 13.74 15.75
C HIS A 199 -39.93 12.89 16.97
N LEU A 200 -39.80 11.56 16.92
CA LEU A 200 -40.33 10.63 17.92
C LEU A 200 -41.82 10.64 18.12
N GLN A 201 -42.59 11.22 17.18
CA GLN A 201 -44.04 11.26 17.14
C GLN A 201 -44.57 10.34 16.04
N THR A 202 -45.70 9.68 16.29
CA THR A 202 -46.36 8.87 15.27
C THR A 202 -46.86 9.77 14.11
N ALA A 203 -46.49 9.35 12.91
CA ALA A 203 -46.88 10.00 11.65
C ALA A 203 -47.80 9.06 10.83
N GLN A 204 -47.52 8.89 9.53
CA GLN A 204 -48.31 8.03 8.67
C GLN A 204 -48.08 6.54 8.97
N PRO A 205 -49.04 5.65 8.72
CA PRO A 205 -48.77 4.22 8.64
C PRO A 205 -47.92 3.89 7.41
N VAL A 206 -47.00 2.96 7.58
CA VAL A 206 -46.15 2.43 6.50
C VAL A 206 -46.11 0.91 6.62
N THR A 207 -45.70 0.21 5.57
CA THR A 207 -45.43 -1.23 5.72
C THR A 207 -43.98 -1.46 6.17
N PHE A 208 -43.75 -2.54 6.89
CA PHE A 208 -42.41 -2.89 7.33
C PHE A 208 -41.49 -3.20 6.13
N GLY A 209 -42.02 -3.84 5.09
CA GLY A 209 -41.31 -4.02 3.83
C GLY A 209 -40.83 -2.70 3.22
N HIS A 210 -41.69 -1.65 3.19
CA HIS A 210 -41.30 -0.32 2.72
C HIS A 210 -40.17 0.29 3.56
N HIS A 211 -40.21 0.14 4.88
CA HIS A 211 -39.18 0.62 5.78
C HIS A 211 -37.83 -0.07 5.49
N LEU A 212 -37.81 -1.40 5.26
CA LEU A 212 -36.62 -2.16 4.94
C LEU A 212 -36.04 -1.78 3.58
N LEU A 213 -36.88 -1.49 2.58
CA LEU A 213 -36.41 -1.03 1.27
C LEU A 213 -35.72 0.34 1.33
N ALA A 214 -36.08 1.20 2.29
CA ALA A 214 -35.34 2.45 2.52
C ALA A 214 -33.87 2.18 2.91
N TRP A 215 -33.59 1.15 3.74
CA TRP A 215 -32.25 0.71 4.06
C TRP A 215 -31.54 0.10 2.86
N PHE A 216 -32.23 -0.72 2.08
CA PHE A 216 -31.71 -1.29 0.84
C PHE A 216 -31.17 -0.21 -0.10
N GLU A 217 -31.94 0.86 -0.32
CA GLU A 217 -31.58 2.00 -1.17
C GLU A 217 -30.40 2.80 -0.61
N MET A 218 -30.29 2.97 0.70
CA MET A 218 -29.14 3.63 1.32
C MET A 218 -27.86 2.83 1.10
N LEU A 219 -27.90 1.52 1.30
CA LEU A 219 -26.78 0.62 1.08
C LEU A 219 -26.36 0.55 -0.40
N GLY A 220 -27.32 0.63 -1.33
CA GLY A 220 -27.04 0.72 -2.77
C GLY A 220 -26.18 1.94 -3.11
N ARG A 221 -26.47 3.10 -2.54
CA ARG A 221 -25.67 4.31 -2.74
C ARG A 221 -24.27 4.19 -2.10
N ASP A 222 -24.13 3.49 -0.98
CA ASP A 222 -22.82 3.23 -0.37
C ASP A 222 -22.00 2.25 -1.21
N TYR A 223 -22.64 1.23 -1.78
CA TYR A 223 -22.03 0.31 -2.73
C TYR A 223 -21.42 1.07 -3.92
N GLU A 224 -22.18 1.96 -4.56
CA GLU A 224 -21.68 2.76 -5.70
C GLU A 224 -20.50 3.66 -5.32
N ARG A 225 -20.51 4.28 -4.12
CA ARG A 225 -19.40 5.08 -3.61
C ARG A 225 -18.12 4.25 -3.46
N LEU A 226 -18.24 3.01 -2.96
CA LEU A 226 -17.11 2.10 -2.80
C LEU A 226 -16.59 1.63 -4.16
N VAL A 227 -17.44 1.31 -5.13
CA VAL A 227 -17.05 1.00 -6.51
C VAL A 227 -16.25 2.14 -7.14
N ASP A 228 -16.70 3.37 -6.96
CA ASP A 228 -15.98 4.55 -7.45
C ASP A 228 -14.66 4.80 -6.71
N CYS A 229 -14.63 4.56 -5.40
CA CYS A 229 -13.41 4.63 -4.61
C CYS A 229 -12.38 3.61 -5.12
N ARG A 230 -12.80 2.36 -5.36
CA ARG A 230 -11.96 1.28 -5.85
C ARG A 230 -11.26 1.61 -7.16
N LYS A 231 -11.95 2.22 -8.11
CA LYS A 231 -11.36 2.68 -9.39
C LYS A 231 -10.20 3.66 -9.17
N ARG A 232 -10.35 4.59 -8.22
CA ARG A 232 -9.31 5.58 -7.90
C ARG A 232 -8.15 4.99 -7.10
N VAL A 233 -8.42 4.00 -6.25
CA VAL A 233 -7.40 3.25 -5.50
C VAL A 233 -6.56 2.38 -6.43
N ASN A 234 -7.14 1.85 -7.52
CA ASN A 234 -6.48 0.91 -8.41
C ASN A 234 -5.46 1.54 -9.37
N ARG A 235 -4.59 2.41 -8.82
CA ARG A 235 -3.45 3.06 -9.49
C ARG A 235 -2.17 2.76 -8.72
N MET A 236 -1.13 2.29 -9.40
CA MET A 236 0.09 1.80 -8.77
C MET A 236 1.13 2.91 -8.55
N PRO A 237 1.55 3.20 -7.31
CA PRO A 237 2.63 4.16 -7.04
C PRO A 237 4.03 3.54 -7.08
N LEU A 238 4.18 2.20 -7.03
CA LEU A 238 5.48 1.54 -6.97
C LEU A 238 6.36 1.93 -8.18
N GLY A 239 7.64 2.23 -7.89
CA GLY A 239 8.59 2.78 -8.87
C GLY A 239 8.68 4.31 -8.86
N SER A 240 7.85 5.01 -8.07
CA SER A 240 8.06 6.44 -7.79
C SER A 240 9.21 6.69 -6.84
N ALA A 241 9.74 5.65 -6.22
CA ALA A 241 10.81 5.69 -5.22
C ALA A 241 10.51 6.67 -4.08
N ALA A 242 11.49 7.48 -3.65
CA ALA A 242 11.27 8.41 -2.55
C ALA A 242 10.22 9.50 -2.87
N LEU A 243 10.21 10.02 -4.12
CA LEU A 243 9.25 11.05 -4.56
C LEU A 243 9.13 11.23 -6.09
N ALA A 244 10.17 10.99 -6.88
CA ALA A 244 10.20 11.39 -8.29
C ALA A 244 10.84 10.33 -9.22
N GLY A 245 10.86 9.08 -8.81
CA GLY A 245 11.43 7.98 -9.58
C GLY A 245 12.88 7.66 -9.23
N THR A 246 13.52 6.85 -10.06
CA THR A 246 14.87 6.34 -9.87
C THR A 246 15.64 6.38 -11.18
N THR A 247 16.98 6.36 -11.10
CA THR A 247 17.86 6.25 -12.26
C THR A 247 18.06 4.81 -12.74
N TYR A 248 17.61 3.82 -11.98
CA TYR A 248 17.60 2.43 -12.42
C TYR A 248 16.59 2.24 -13.57
N PRO A 249 16.89 1.38 -14.56
CA PRO A 249 16.01 1.13 -15.70
C PRO A 249 14.84 0.20 -15.34
N ILE A 250 14.08 0.56 -14.28
CA ILE A 250 12.89 -0.19 -13.88
C ILE A 250 11.76 -0.03 -14.90
N GLN A 251 10.91 -1.04 -15.01
CA GLN A 251 9.74 -1.03 -15.90
C GLN A 251 8.47 -1.22 -15.06
N ARG A 252 7.83 -0.10 -14.71
CA ARG A 252 6.68 -0.05 -13.80
C ARG A 252 5.47 -0.83 -14.33
N GLU A 253 5.32 -0.90 -15.64
CA GLU A 253 4.23 -1.61 -16.32
C GLU A 253 4.23 -3.11 -16.00
N ILE A 254 5.40 -3.74 -15.89
CA ILE A 254 5.53 -5.14 -15.48
C ILE A 254 4.95 -5.33 -14.08
N THR A 255 5.39 -4.53 -13.12
CA THR A 255 4.92 -4.59 -11.73
C THR A 255 3.42 -4.28 -11.64
N CYS A 256 2.94 -3.31 -12.42
CA CYS A 256 1.53 -2.94 -12.50
C CYS A 256 0.65 -4.12 -12.94
N GLN A 257 1.05 -4.83 -14.00
CA GLN A 257 0.36 -6.01 -14.50
C GLN A 257 0.36 -7.16 -13.48
N LEU A 258 1.52 -7.45 -12.87
CA LEU A 258 1.66 -8.53 -11.88
C LEU A 258 0.79 -8.28 -10.64
N LEU A 259 0.59 -7.03 -10.25
CA LEU A 259 -0.23 -6.64 -9.11
C LEU A 259 -1.71 -6.40 -9.46
N GLY A 260 -2.07 -6.43 -10.75
CA GLY A 260 -3.43 -6.22 -11.23
C GLY A 260 -3.95 -4.79 -11.00
N PHE A 261 -3.08 -3.78 -11.11
CA PHE A 261 -3.49 -2.38 -11.16
C PHE A 261 -3.88 -1.97 -12.59
N ASP A 262 -4.79 -1.00 -12.70
CA ASP A 262 -5.28 -0.50 -13.99
C ASP A 262 -4.24 0.37 -14.71
N ALA A 263 -3.40 1.06 -13.94
CA ALA A 263 -2.34 1.91 -14.47
C ALA A 263 -1.31 2.28 -13.37
N VAL A 264 -0.17 2.77 -13.81
CA VAL A 264 0.86 3.38 -12.97
C VAL A 264 0.51 4.83 -12.62
#